data_00eaf4e654b818881ba16279e8fb688e
#
_entry.id   00eaf4e654b818881ba16279e8fb688e
#
_cell.length_a   1.000
_cell.length_b   1.000
_cell.length_c   1.000
_cell.angle_alpha   90.00
_cell.angle_beta   90.00
_cell.angle_gamma   90.00
#
_symmetry.space_group_name_H-M   'P 1'
#
loop_
_entity.id
_entity.type
_entity.pdbx_description
1 polymer ?
#
loop_
_entity_poly.entity_id
_entity_poly.type
_entity_poly.pdbx_seq_one_letter_code
_entity_poly.pdbx_strand_id
1 'polypeptide(L)'
;MISSEISYSVVVPVFNSSHSLVELRDRIDAVFKNEMKETYELIFIDDGSESELTWPFLNGLSKKYKEVTSIRLMRNFGKQGALLCGFSNAKGRYIITIDDDLQHFPEDIPSLAALNAHDVVIGRFENKEHNLSKRIFSRVNNWFETKLLGKPEHITNSPFKLIRAEVVNSFLQIKTPNPSLSALLFFVTKDVKNVSVRHAKRPYGKSGFTLKKMFETFASMLFNNSSFLLKLIAYAGISISFFSFLLALIYFIKKLTVGIPVPGYASLVTVTLFIGGLMLFSIGIVGEYLIRIINGVELKPAYVVREKSEG
;
A
#
# COMPACT_ATOMS: atom_id res chain seq x y z
N MET A 1 -41.27 1.91 -5.65
CA MET A 1 -40.26 2.88 -5.22
C MET A 1 -38.95 2.37 -5.78
N ILE A 2 -38.40 3.07 -6.79
CA ILE A 2 -37.07 2.76 -7.33
C ILE A 2 -36.12 3.19 -6.23
N SER A 3 -35.47 2.24 -5.52
CA SER A 3 -34.35 2.56 -4.65
C SER A 3 -33.31 3.24 -5.55
N SER A 4 -33.02 4.51 -5.32
CA SER A 4 -31.95 5.21 -6.03
C SER A 4 -30.64 4.49 -5.71
N GLU A 5 -30.22 3.63 -6.63
CA GLU A 5 -28.96 2.90 -6.51
C GLU A 5 -27.83 3.94 -6.47
N ILE A 6 -26.99 3.87 -5.47
CA ILE A 6 -25.86 4.81 -5.33
C ILE A 6 -24.85 4.50 -6.43
N SER A 7 -24.58 5.49 -7.28
CA SER A 7 -23.62 5.33 -8.38
C SER A 7 -22.17 5.33 -7.90
N TYR A 8 -21.84 6.23 -6.97
CA TYR A 8 -20.46 6.46 -6.51
C TYR A 8 -20.34 6.49 -4.99
N SER A 9 -19.31 5.83 -4.46
CA SER A 9 -18.88 5.96 -3.07
C SER A 9 -17.52 6.66 -3.03
N VAL A 10 -17.41 7.80 -2.36
CA VAL A 10 -16.13 8.48 -2.15
C VAL A 10 -15.62 8.14 -0.78
N VAL A 11 -14.47 7.48 -0.70
CA VAL A 11 -13.84 7.02 0.54
C VAL A 11 -12.65 7.92 0.88
N VAL A 12 -12.70 8.52 2.07
CA VAL A 12 -11.70 9.47 2.56
C VAL A 12 -11.14 8.98 3.91
N PRO A 13 -9.90 8.48 3.94
CA PRO A 13 -9.24 8.18 5.21
C PRO A 13 -8.82 9.49 5.89
N VAL A 14 -9.09 9.61 7.18
CA VAL A 14 -8.83 10.81 8.00
C VAL A 14 -7.98 10.44 9.21
N PHE A 15 -6.94 11.21 9.49
CA PHE A 15 -6.14 11.06 10.71
C PHE A 15 -5.64 12.41 11.21
N ASN A 16 -6.09 12.81 12.43
CA ASN A 16 -5.74 14.09 13.07
C ASN A 16 -6.02 15.32 12.19
N SER A 17 -7.11 15.29 11.40
CA SER A 17 -7.50 16.34 10.47
C SER A 17 -8.95 16.79 10.72
N SER A 18 -9.22 18.08 10.59
CA SER A 18 -10.57 18.65 10.67
C SER A 18 -10.76 19.85 9.73
N HIS A 19 -9.71 20.61 9.48
CA HIS A 19 -9.79 21.91 8.79
C HIS A 19 -10.14 21.83 7.30
N SER A 20 -9.73 20.75 6.63
CA SER A 20 -9.94 20.53 5.20
C SER A 20 -11.24 19.83 4.83
N LEU A 21 -11.91 19.20 5.82
CA LEU A 21 -12.98 18.25 5.56
C LEU A 21 -14.27 18.90 5.05
N VAL A 22 -14.61 20.12 5.53
CA VAL A 22 -15.78 20.87 5.01
C VAL A 22 -15.54 21.25 3.57
N GLU A 23 -14.39 21.87 3.27
CA GLU A 23 -14.03 22.27 1.91
C GLU A 23 -14.02 21.06 0.97
N LEU A 24 -13.40 19.94 1.40
CA LEU A 24 -13.36 18.72 0.62
C LEU A 24 -14.78 18.21 0.31
N ARG A 25 -15.65 18.14 1.35
CA ARG A 25 -17.03 17.73 1.19
C ARG A 25 -17.79 18.65 0.23
N ASP A 26 -17.69 19.96 0.41
CA ASP A 26 -18.42 20.92 -0.42
C ASP A 26 -17.99 20.89 -1.88
N ARG A 27 -16.70 20.70 -2.14
CA ARG A 27 -16.15 20.52 -3.50
C ARG A 27 -16.60 19.21 -4.13
N ILE A 28 -16.62 18.10 -3.38
CA ILE A 28 -17.16 16.81 -3.86
C ILE A 28 -18.65 16.96 -4.18
N ASP A 29 -19.42 17.55 -3.29
CA ASP A 29 -20.87 17.77 -3.49
C ASP A 29 -21.14 18.60 -4.75
N ALA A 30 -20.36 19.67 -4.96
CA ALA A 30 -20.48 20.49 -6.15
C ALA A 30 -20.21 19.71 -7.45
N VAL A 31 -19.21 18.84 -7.47
CA VAL A 31 -18.90 17.98 -8.62
C VAL A 31 -20.03 17.03 -8.93
N PHE A 32 -20.55 16.32 -7.92
CA PHE A 32 -21.63 15.34 -8.17
C PHE A 32 -22.95 15.99 -8.53
N LYS A 33 -23.32 17.12 -7.92
CA LYS A 33 -24.58 17.82 -8.19
C LYS A 33 -24.56 18.60 -9.48
N ASN A 34 -23.48 19.32 -9.76
CA ASN A 34 -23.44 20.30 -10.85
C ASN A 34 -22.86 19.73 -12.14
N GLU A 35 -21.82 18.87 -12.06
CA GLU A 35 -21.11 18.38 -13.23
C GLU A 35 -21.57 16.96 -13.61
N MET A 36 -21.49 16.01 -12.68
CA MET A 36 -21.78 14.60 -12.98
C MET A 36 -23.27 14.29 -12.99
N LYS A 37 -24.07 14.96 -12.16
CA LYS A 37 -25.51 14.72 -11.96
C LYS A 37 -25.83 13.27 -11.59
N GLU A 38 -24.97 12.68 -10.76
CA GLU A 38 -25.01 11.29 -10.33
C GLU A 38 -25.23 11.20 -8.81
N THR A 39 -25.78 10.08 -8.36
CA THR A 39 -25.96 9.80 -6.94
C THR A 39 -24.62 9.39 -6.31
N TYR A 40 -24.33 9.91 -5.11
CA TYR A 40 -23.10 9.56 -4.40
C TYR A 40 -23.32 9.46 -2.89
N GLU A 41 -22.39 8.77 -2.25
CA GLU A 41 -22.17 8.82 -0.80
C GLU A 41 -20.72 9.19 -0.52
N LEU A 42 -20.47 9.82 0.63
CA LEU A 42 -19.16 10.22 1.10
C LEU A 42 -18.88 9.54 2.44
N ILE A 43 -17.84 8.72 2.49
CA ILE A 43 -17.49 7.89 3.64
C ILE A 43 -16.17 8.38 4.21
N PHE A 44 -16.22 9.05 5.37
CA PHE A 44 -15.06 9.44 6.13
C PHE A 44 -14.68 8.33 7.12
N ILE A 45 -13.40 7.93 7.13
CA ILE A 45 -12.88 6.93 8.06
C ILE A 45 -11.85 7.58 8.99
N ASP A 46 -12.24 7.83 10.24
CA ASP A 46 -11.30 8.27 11.29
C ASP A 46 -10.44 7.09 11.74
N ASP A 47 -9.18 7.10 11.32
CA ASP A 47 -8.19 6.05 11.65
C ASP A 47 -7.68 6.18 13.10
N GLY A 48 -8.60 6.30 14.04
CA GLY A 48 -8.31 6.38 15.47
C GLY A 48 -7.51 7.65 15.82
N SER A 49 -7.96 8.81 15.36
CA SER A 49 -7.33 10.09 15.66
C SER A 49 -7.17 10.31 17.15
N GLU A 50 -6.00 10.81 17.56
CA GLU A 50 -5.69 11.23 18.92
C GLU A 50 -6.29 12.61 19.23
N SER A 51 -6.54 13.42 18.21
CA SER A 51 -7.18 14.72 18.33
C SER A 51 -8.64 14.58 18.79
N GLU A 52 -8.96 15.18 19.91
CA GLU A 52 -10.33 15.24 20.46
C GLU A 52 -11.33 15.96 19.54
N LEU A 53 -10.86 16.72 18.57
CA LEU A 53 -11.70 17.50 17.65
C LEU A 53 -12.13 16.71 16.41
N THR A 54 -11.34 15.73 15.95
CA THR A 54 -11.58 15.05 14.65
C THR A 54 -12.90 14.30 14.65
N TRP A 55 -13.13 13.42 15.64
CA TRP A 55 -14.35 12.62 15.66
C TRP A 55 -15.65 13.41 15.88
N PRO A 56 -15.74 14.32 16.89
CA PRO A 56 -16.94 15.15 17.02
C PRO A 56 -17.27 15.95 15.76
N PHE A 57 -16.24 16.41 15.05
CA PHE A 57 -16.41 17.13 13.80
C PHE A 57 -17.00 16.23 12.69
N LEU A 58 -16.45 15.03 12.48
CA LEU A 58 -16.95 14.06 11.52
C LEU A 58 -18.37 13.59 11.84
N ASN A 59 -18.66 13.33 13.12
CA ASN A 59 -20.01 12.99 13.59
C ASN A 59 -21.01 14.13 13.35
N GLY A 60 -20.56 15.38 13.48
CA GLY A 60 -21.37 16.56 13.15
C GLY A 60 -21.68 16.64 11.64
N LEU A 61 -20.70 16.32 10.78
CA LEU A 61 -20.90 16.29 9.34
C LEU A 61 -21.93 15.24 8.92
N SER A 62 -21.82 14.00 9.42
CA SER A 62 -22.78 12.94 9.07
C SER A 62 -24.19 13.24 9.55
N LYS A 63 -24.39 13.88 10.72
CA LYS A 63 -25.72 14.30 11.17
C LYS A 63 -26.32 15.45 10.35
N LYS A 64 -25.46 16.27 9.75
CA LYS A 64 -25.89 17.42 8.94
C LYS A 64 -26.22 17.06 7.50
N TYR A 65 -25.50 16.09 6.94
CA TYR A 65 -25.55 15.76 5.51
C TYR A 65 -25.86 14.28 5.29
N LYS A 66 -26.99 13.97 4.67
CA LYS A 66 -27.50 12.61 4.46
C LYS A 66 -26.59 11.72 3.61
N GLU A 67 -25.83 12.34 2.73
CA GLU A 67 -24.84 11.65 1.87
C GLU A 67 -23.54 11.28 2.61
N VAL A 68 -23.35 11.76 3.85
CA VAL A 68 -22.11 11.58 4.63
C VAL A 68 -22.28 10.48 5.65
N THR A 69 -21.39 9.50 5.61
CA THR A 69 -21.19 8.49 6.65
C THR A 69 -19.82 8.68 7.27
N SER A 70 -19.74 8.67 8.60
CA SER A 70 -18.48 8.75 9.33
C SER A 70 -18.29 7.49 10.17
N ILE A 71 -17.11 6.88 10.08
CA ILE A 71 -16.75 5.65 10.80
C ILE A 71 -15.45 5.91 11.57
N ARG A 72 -15.44 5.59 12.87
CA ARG A 72 -14.25 5.68 13.72
C ARG A 72 -13.69 4.32 14.02
N LEU A 73 -12.38 4.14 13.85
CA LEU A 73 -11.68 2.92 14.21
C LEU A 73 -11.26 2.94 15.69
N MET A 74 -11.07 1.76 16.27
CA MET A 74 -10.68 1.61 17.70
C MET A 74 -9.33 2.26 18.03
N ARG A 75 -8.39 2.27 17.08
CA ARG A 75 -7.05 2.84 17.14
C ARG A 75 -6.54 3.12 15.74
N ASN A 76 -5.36 3.68 15.62
CA ASN A 76 -4.69 3.81 14.33
C ASN A 76 -4.30 2.41 13.78
N PHE A 77 -4.93 2.02 12.65
CA PHE A 77 -4.64 0.82 11.87
C PHE A 77 -3.84 1.14 10.60
N GLY A 78 -3.58 2.43 10.35
CA GLY A 78 -2.93 2.95 9.16
C GLY A 78 -3.90 3.14 7.98
N LYS A 79 -3.49 3.99 7.05
CA LYS A 79 -4.30 4.37 5.87
C LYS A 79 -4.93 3.17 5.14
N GLN A 80 -4.22 2.05 5.07
CA GLN A 80 -4.70 0.86 4.35
C GLN A 80 -5.87 0.20 5.09
N GLY A 81 -5.80 0.12 6.42
CA GLY A 81 -6.90 -0.37 7.26
C GLY A 81 -8.13 0.52 7.15
N ALA A 82 -7.95 1.85 7.19
CA ALA A 82 -9.02 2.82 7.01
C ALA A 82 -9.68 2.69 5.62
N LEU A 83 -8.90 2.56 4.54
CA LEU A 83 -9.45 2.35 3.20
C LEU A 83 -10.24 1.04 3.10
N LEU A 84 -9.75 -0.07 3.65
CA LEU A 84 -10.50 -1.33 3.64
C LEU A 84 -11.81 -1.23 4.43
N CYS A 85 -11.83 -0.49 5.55
CA CYS A 85 -13.06 -0.19 6.27
C CYS A 85 -14.05 0.58 5.37
N GLY A 86 -13.57 1.62 4.69
CA GLY A 86 -14.38 2.40 3.76
C GLY A 86 -14.93 1.55 2.63
N PHE A 87 -14.12 0.71 2.02
CA PHE A 87 -14.53 -0.20 0.95
C PHE A 87 -15.60 -1.21 1.40
N SER A 88 -15.46 -1.76 2.60
CA SER A 88 -16.46 -2.70 3.15
C SER A 88 -17.81 -2.04 3.47
N ASN A 89 -17.86 -0.71 3.55
CA ASN A 89 -19.09 0.07 3.78
C ASN A 89 -19.61 0.79 2.53
N ALA A 90 -18.85 0.78 1.44
CA ALA A 90 -19.22 1.42 0.19
C ALA A 90 -20.37 0.68 -0.51
N LYS A 91 -21.38 1.42 -0.97
CA LYS A 91 -22.58 0.91 -1.63
C LYS A 91 -22.63 1.27 -3.12
N GLY A 92 -21.75 2.15 -3.57
CA GLY A 92 -21.71 2.64 -4.94
C GLY A 92 -21.18 1.61 -5.93
N ARG A 93 -21.63 1.70 -7.16
CA ARG A 93 -21.13 0.91 -8.29
C ARG A 93 -19.65 1.20 -8.58
N TYR A 94 -19.22 2.44 -8.34
CA TYR A 94 -17.85 2.91 -8.48
C TYR A 94 -17.37 3.48 -7.16
N ILE A 95 -16.15 3.14 -6.75
CA ILE A 95 -15.58 3.56 -5.49
C ILE A 95 -14.38 4.46 -5.79
N ILE A 96 -14.41 5.67 -5.26
CA ILE A 96 -13.34 6.67 -5.43
C ILE A 96 -12.58 6.80 -4.11
N THR A 97 -11.25 6.77 -4.18
CA THR A 97 -10.40 7.10 -3.04
C THR A 97 -9.77 8.46 -3.24
N ILE A 98 -9.82 9.31 -2.23
CA ILE A 98 -9.21 10.63 -2.21
C ILE A 98 -8.69 10.93 -0.80
N ASP A 99 -7.55 11.66 -0.69
CA ASP A 99 -6.98 12.06 0.60
C ASP A 99 -7.66 13.31 1.15
N ASP A 100 -7.60 13.49 2.48
CA ASP A 100 -8.24 14.59 3.21
C ASP A 100 -7.45 15.91 3.17
N ASP A 101 -6.31 15.95 2.50
CA ASP A 101 -5.32 17.03 2.55
C ASP A 101 -5.45 18.09 1.42
N LEU A 102 -6.51 17.99 0.60
CA LEU A 102 -6.80 18.89 -0.53
C LEU A 102 -5.68 18.95 -1.59
N GLN A 103 -4.75 17.99 -1.61
CA GLN A 103 -3.75 17.89 -2.68
C GLN A 103 -4.35 17.36 -3.99
N HIS A 104 -5.41 16.59 -3.91
CA HIS A 104 -6.21 16.11 -5.03
C HIS A 104 -7.39 17.05 -5.26
N PHE A 105 -7.67 17.34 -6.51
CA PHE A 105 -8.81 18.16 -6.90
C PHE A 105 -10.06 17.27 -7.08
N PRO A 106 -11.12 17.42 -6.26
CA PRO A 106 -12.38 16.72 -6.50
C PRO A 106 -12.96 16.97 -7.90
N GLU A 107 -12.68 18.12 -8.49
CA GLU A 107 -13.09 18.52 -9.83
C GLU A 107 -12.42 17.69 -10.95
N ASP A 108 -11.47 16.82 -10.61
CA ASP A 108 -10.89 15.84 -11.55
C ASP A 108 -11.60 14.48 -11.50
N ILE A 109 -12.59 14.29 -10.60
CA ILE A 109 -13.41 13.08 -10.52
C ILE A 109 -14.09 12.77 -11.88
N PRO A 110 -14.70 13.72 -12.60
CA PRO A 110 -15.28 13.46 -13.91
C PRO A 110 -14.28 12.87 -14.92
N SER A 111 -13.01 13.28 -14.86
CA SER A 111 -11.94 12.73 -15.72
C SER A 111 -11.64 11.26 -15.42
N LEU A 112 -11.71 10.86 -14.14
CA LEU A 112 -11.61 9.45 -13.78
C LEU A 112 -12.85 8.68 -14.24
N ALA A 113 -14.05 9.25 -14.02
CA ALA A 113 -15.32 8.65 -14.36
C ALA A 113 -15.52 8.45 -15.88
N ALA A 114 -14.91 9.31 -16.70
CA ALA A 114 -14.94 9.16 -18.16
C ALA A 114 -14.30 7.85 -18.66
N LEU A 115 -13.44 7.23 -17.84
CA LEU A 115 -12.75 5.97 -18.14
C LEU A 115 -13.31 4.78 -17.33
N ASN A 116 -14.53 4.87 -16.82
CA ASN A 116 -15.15 3.86 -15.96
C ASN A 116 -15.44 2.50 -16.64
N ALA A 117 -15.18 2.39 -17.94
CA ALA A 117 -15.16 1.11 -18.66
C ALA A 117 -14.02 0.20 -18.17
N HIS A 118 -12.95 0.76 -17.61
CA HIS A 118 -11.85 0.02 -17.04
C HIS A 118 -12.12 -0.36 -15.58
N ASP A 119 -11.51 -1.44 -15.12
CA ASP A 119 -11.64 -1.92 -13.73
C ASP A 119 -11.11 -0.93 -12.72
N VAL A 120 -9.98 -0.28 -13.04
CA VAL A 120 -9.34 0.71 -12.18
C VAL A 120 -8.81 1.89 -12.99
N VAL A 121 -9.15 3.10 -12.57
CA VAL A 121 -8.60 4.33 -13.14
C VAL A 121 -7.81 5.06 -12.05
N ILE A 122 -6.55 5.40 -12.34
CA ILE A 122 -5.64 6.04 -11.38
C ILE A 122 -5.24 7.42 -11.90
N GLY A 123 -5.47 8.45 -11.09
CA GLY A 123 -5.03 9.81 -11.37
C GLY A 123 -3.50 9.92 -11.37
N ARG A 124 -2.88 10.35 -12.47
CA ARG A 124 -1.46 10.62 -12.58
C ARG A 124 -1.21 12.12 -12.54
N PHE A 125 -0.41 12.57 -11.59
CA PHE A 125 -0.05 14.00 -11.48
C PHE A 125 0.84 14.45 -12.63
N GLU A 126 0.47 15.54 -13.29
CA GLU A 126 1.17 16.06 -14.48
C GLU A 126 2.55 16.64 -14.15
N ASN A 127 2.75 17.28 -13.00
CA ASN A 127 3.99 17.93 -12.62
C ASN A 127 4.46 17.52 -11.21
N LYS A 128 5.37 16.57 -11.13
CA LYS A 128 6.11 16.31 -9.90
C LYS A 128 7.50 16.96 -9.99
N GLU A 129 7.64 18.17 -9.45
CA GLU A 129 8.97 18.71 -9.13
C GLU A 129 9.57 17.87 -7.99
N HIS A 130 10.51 16.99 -8.33
CA HIS A 130 11.17 16.14 -7.35
C HIS A 130 12.67 16.40 -7.31
N ASN A 131 13.22 16.57 -6.10
CA ASN A 131 14.65 16.46 -5.83
C ASN A 131 15.19 15.10 -6.32
N LEU A 132 16.44 15.05 -6.76
CA LEU A 132 17.10 13.86 -7.31
C LEU A 132 16.92 12.60 -6.45
N SER A 133 17.03 12.72 -5.11
CA SER A 133 16.82 11.62 -4.17
C SER A 133 15.41 11.01 -4.22
N LYS A 134 14.39 11.87 -4.33
CA LYS A 134 13.00 11.41 -4.47
C LYS A 134 12.75 10.74 -5.83
N ARG A 135 13.42 11.19 -6.90
CA ARG A 135 13.33 10.54 -8.22
C ARG A 135 13.92 9.13 -8.23
N ILE A 136 15.09 8.95 -7.59
CA ILE A 136 15.73 7.62 -7.48
C ILE A 136 14.82 6.69 -6.68
N PHE A 137 14.34 7.13 -5.51
CA PHE A 137 13.43 6.34 -4.70
C PHE A 137 12.14 5.97 -5.45
N SER A 138 11.55 6.92 -6.16
CA SER A 138 10.35 6.67 -6.98
C SER A 138 10.59 5.63 -8.07
N ARG A 139 11.77 5.65 -8.73
CA ARG A 139 12.14 4.63 -9.73
C ARG A 139 12.30 3.25 -9.11
N VAL A 140 12.99 3.17 -7.97
CA VAL A 140 13.18 1.91 -7.24
C VAL A 140 11.84 1.36 -6.80
N ASN A 141 10.99 2.17 -6.17
CA ASN A 141 9.65 1.77 -5.75
C ASN A 141 8.79 1.30 -6.94
N ASN A 142 8.83 2.04 -8.05
CA ASN A 142 8.09 1.68 -9.26
C ASN A 142 8.57 0.33 -9.84
N TRP A 143 9.87 0.08 -9.86
CA TRP A 143 10.44 -1.19 -10.29
C TRP A 143 9.97 -2.35 -9.39
N PHE A 144 9.97 -2.15 -8.07
CA PHE A 144 9.47 -3.15 -7.12
C PHE A 144 7.97 -3.39 -7.29
N GLU A 145 7.14 -2.34 -7.38
CA GLU A 145 5.70 -2.50 -7.64
C GLU A 145 5.46 -3.31 -8.92
N THR A 146 6.21 -3.04 -9.98
CA THR A 146 6.09 -3.75 -11.25
C THR A 146 6.52 -5.21 -11.14
N LYS A 147 7.69 -5.47 -10.55
CA LYS A 147 8.25 -6.84 -10.49
C LYS A 147 7.62 -7.72 -9.42
N LEU A 148 7.26 -7.14 -8.26
CA LEU A 148 6.77 -7.90 -7.11
C LEU A 148 5.24 -7.90 -6.98
N LEU A 149 4.56 -6.78 -7.30
CA LEU A 149 3.11 -6.70 -7.22
C LEU A 149 2.43 -6.92 -8.58
N GLY A 150 3.20 -7.07 -9.64
CA GLY A 150 2.67 -7.27 -10.99
C GLY A 150 1.96 -6.04 -11.56
N LYS A 151 2.31 -4.83 -11.09
CA LYS A 151 1.81 -3.58 -11.65
C LYS A 151 2.25 -3.45 -13.12
N PRO A 152 1.37 -3.08 -14.07
CA PRO A 152 1.78 -2.80 -15.44
C PRO A 152 2.84 -1.67 -15.49
N GLU A 153 3.86 -1.82 -16.32
CA GLU A 153 5.03 -0.90 -16.36
C GLU A 153 4.64 0.55 -16.66
N HIS A 154 3.64 0.75 -17.51
CA HIS A 154 3.16 2.07 -17.93
C HIS A 154 2.26 2.76 -16.89
N ILE A 155 1.87 2.07 -15.81
CA ILE A 155 0.98 2.61 -14.79
C ILE A 155 1.77 3.33 -13.70
N THR A 156 1.38 4.57 -13.42
CA THR A 156 1.82 5.33 -12.24
C THR A 156 0.77 5.21 -11.15
N ASN A 157 1.18 4.80 -9.96
CA ASN A 157 0.29 4.63 -8.82
C ASN A 157 0.13 5.95 -8.04
N SER A 158 -1.09 6.25 -7.60
CA SER A 158 -1.42 7.38 -6.72
C SER A 158 -2.56 7.03 -5.77
N PRO A 159 -2.80 7.82 -4.71
CA PRO A 159 -3.96 7.63 -3.84
C PRO A 159 -5.31 7.92 -4.50
N PHE A 160 -5.34 8.75 -5.52
CA PHE A 160 -6.58 9.15 -6.21
C PHE A 160 -6.96 8.13 -7.27
N LYS A 161 -7.97 7.32 -6.99
CA LYS A 161 -8.39 6.19 -7.82
C LYS A 161 -9.91 6.11 -7.93
N LEU A 162 -10.37 5.63 -9.06
CA LEU A 162 -11.72 5.11 -9.25
C LEU A 162 -11.60 3.59 -9.47
N ILE A 163 -12.37 2.80 -8.74
CA ILE A 163 -12.32 1.34 -8.72
C ILE A 163 -13.75 0.82 -8.87
N ARG A 164 -13.98 -0.16 -9.74
CA ARG A 164 -15.27 -0.83 -9.83
C ARG A 164 -15.56 -1.63 -8.55
N ALA A 165 -16.81 -1.63 -8.10
CA ALA A 165 -17.22 -2.37 -6.90
C ALA A 165 -16.92 -3.86 -6.99
N GLU A 166 -17.00 -4.46 -8.19
CA GLU A 166 -16.66 -5.87 -8.43
C GLU A 166 -15.20 -6.18 -8.07
N VAL A 167 -14.27 -5.28 -8.42
CA VAL A 167 -12.84 -5.40 -8.08
C VAL A 167 -12.64 -5.28 -6.57
N VAL A 168 -13.32 -4.30 -5.95
CA VAL A 168 -13.29 -4.11 -4.49
C VAL A 168 -13.81 -5.35 -3.77
N ASN A 169 -14.97 -5.86 -4.17
CA ASN A 169 -15.57 -7.07 -3.59
C ASN A 169 -14.66 -8.29 -3.74
N SER A 170 -13.95 -8.41 -4.86
CA SER A 170 -13.01 -9.50 -5.10
C SER A 170 -11.81 -9.44 -4.14
N PHE A 171 -11.18 -8.27 -3.96
CA PHE A 171 -10.01 -8.20 -3.07
C PHE A 171 -10.38 -8.16 -1.59
N LEU A 172 -11.58 -7.74 -1.20
CA LEU A 172 -12.05 -7.83 0.19
C LEU A 172 -12.16 -9.26 0.70
N GLN A 173 -12.28 -10.25 -0.19
CA GLN A 173 -12.26 -11.66 0.17
C GLN A 173 -10.84 -12.16 0.51
N ILE A 174 -9.81 -11.42 0.12
CA ILE A 174 -8.40 -11.79 0.38
C ILE A 174 -8.05 -11.40 1.81
N LYS A 175 -7.97 -12.40 2.69
CA LYS A 175 -7.56 -12.21 4.08
C LYS A 175 -6.05 -12.05 4.15
N THR A 176 -5.59 -10.87 4.56
CA THR A 176 -4.17 -10.58 4.77
C THR A 176 -3.99 -9.69 6.00
N PRO A 177 -3.02 -9.99 6.89
CA PRO A 177 -2.81 -9.21 8.09
C PRO A 177 -2.23 -7.81 7.82
N ASN A 178 -1.54 -7.65 6.69
CA ASN A 178 -0.91 -6.40 6.28
C ASN A 178 -1.36 -6.03 4.85
N PRO A 179 -2.59 -5.55 4.69
CA PRO A 179 -3.13 -5.24 3.37
C PRO A 179 -2.37 -4.09 2.72
N SER A 180 -2.00 -4.26 1.47
CA SER A 180 -1.54 -3.18 0.59
C SER A 180 -2.55 -3.04 -0.53
N LEU A 181 -3.24 -1.91 -0.61
CA LEU A 181 -4.26 -1.68 -1.66
C LEU A 181 -3.69 -1.92 -3.06
N SER A 182 -2.46 -1.45 -3.31
CA SER A 182 -1.81 -1.65 -4.61
C SER A 182 -1.56 -3.13 -4.91
N ALA A 183 -1.10 -3.90 -3.90
CA ALA A 183 -0.89 -5.33 -4.07
C ALA A 183 -2.21 -6.06 -4.34
N LEU A 184 -3.27 -5.73 -3.60
CA LEU A 184 -4.59 -6.32 -3.79
C LEU A 184 -5.17 -5.99 -5.17
N LEU A 185 -5.11 -4.72 -5.59
CA LEU A 185 -5.61 -4.28 -6.90
C LEU A 185 -4.87 -5.00 -8.04
N PHE A 186 -3.54 -4.98 -8.05
CA PHE A 186 -2.76 -5.57 -9.14
C PHE A 186 -2.76 -7.10 -9.12
N PHE A 187 -3.14 -7.72 -8.00
CA PHE A 187 -3.40 -9.16 -7.94
C PHE A 187 -4.72 -9.51 -8.64
N VAL A 188 -5.77 -8.72 -8.40
CA VAL A 188 -7.13 -9.02 -8.91
C VAL A 188 -7.28 -8.65 -10.38
N THR A 189 -6.73 -7.51 -10.82
CA THR A 189 -6.91 -7.05 -12.21
C THR A 189 -5.65 -6.47 -12.83
N LYS A 190 -5.57 -6.55 -14.16
CA LYS A 190 -4.56 -5.87 -15.00
C LYS A 190 -5.19 -4.76 -15.86
N ASP A 191 -6.52 -4.64 -15.87
CA ASP A 191 -7.22 -3.60 -16.59
C ASP A 191 -7.20 -2.29 -15.78
N VAL A 192 -6.06 -1.60 -15.87
CA VAL A 192 -5.77 -0.38 -15.15
C VAL A 192 -5.36 0.71 -16.13
N LYS A 193 -5.92 1.92 -15.98
CA LYS A 193 -5.58 3.10 -16.77
C LYS A 193 -5.13 4.26 -15.90
N ASN A 194 -4.25 5.09 -16.45
CA ASN A 194 -3.97 6.40 -15.87
C ASN A 194 -4.72 7.49 -16.61
N VAL A 195 -5.17 8.48 -15.87
CA VAL A 195 -5.66 9.76 -16.39
C VAL A 195 -4.87 10.89 -15.75
N SER A 196 -4.54 11.92 -16.52
CA SER A 196 -3.85 13.10 -15.99
C SER A 196 -4.76 13.90 -15.07
N VAL A 197 -4.27 14.24 -13.89
CA VAL A 197 -4.98 15.02 -12.87
C VAL A 197 -4.07 16.11 -12.31
N ARG A 198 -4.69 17.18 -11.83
CA ARG A 198 -4.02 18.31 -11.18
C ARG A 198 -3.48 17.90 -9.81
N HIS A 199 -2.46 18.59 -9.35
CA HIS A 199 -1.89 18.40 -8.02
C HIS A 199 -1.62 19.73 -7.34
N ALA A 200 -2.21 19.93 -6.16
CA ALA A 200 -1.98 21.10 -5.33
C ALA A 200 -0.84 20.89 -4.34
N LYS A 201 -0.21 21.99 -3.93
CA LYS A 201 0.59 21.96 -2.69
C LYS A 201 -0.37 21.83 -1.51
N ARG A 202 0.01 21.02 -0.51
CA ARG A 202 -0.79 20.84 0.71
C ARG A 202 -1.00 22.20 1.38
N PRO A 203 -2.25 22.67 1.58
CA PRO A 203 -2.51 23.97 2.21
C PRO A 203 -2.30 23.91 3.73
N TYR A 204 -2.50 22.74 4.36
CA TYR A 204 -2.42 22.56 5.82
C TYR A 204 -1.50 21.40 6.19
N GLY A 205 -0.75 21.55 7.31
CA GLY A 205 0.07 20.49 7.89
C GLY A 205 1.43 20.25 7.20
N LYS A 206 2.24 19.38 7.82
CA LYS A 206 3.54 18.93 7.29
C LYS A 206 3.43 17.51 6.76
N SER A 207 4.19 17.19 5.71
CA SER A 207 4.27 15.81 5.21
C SER A 207 4.81 14.88 6.31
N GLY A 208 3.99 13.92 6.75
CA GLY A 208 4.41 12.86 7.68
C GLY A 208 5.33 11.81 7.03
N PHE A 209 5.76 12.01 5.79
CA PHE A 209 6.56 11.04 5.03
C PHE A 209 8.05 11.27 5.25
N THR A 210 8.60 10.67 6.31
CA THR A 210 10.02 10.73 6.66
C THR A 210 10.82 9.66 5.92
N LEU A 211 12.16 9.81 5.83
CA LEU A 211 13.06 8.79 5.27
C LEU A 211 12.91 7.44 6.00
N LYS A 212 12.74 7.46 7.33
CA LYS A 212 12.46 6.28 8.14
C LYS A 212 11.18 5.58 7.68
N LYS A 213 10.09 6.33 7.53
CA LYS A 213 8.79 5.80 7.06
C LYS A 213 8.85 5.29 5.61
N MET A 214 9.68 5.91 4.76
CA MET A 214 9.97 5.43 3.41
C MET A 214 10.64 4.05 3.45
N PHE A 215 11.67 3.89 4.30
CA PHE A 215 12.37 2.62 4.46
C PHE A 215 11.47 1.53 5.06
N GLU A 216 10.68 1.85 6.09
CA GLU A 216 9.71 0.94 6.69
C GLU A 216 8.66 0.47 5.67
N THR A 217 8.13 1.38 4.83
CA THR A 217 7.18 1.04 3.77
C THR A 217 7.82 0.13 2.72
N PHE A 218 9.05 0.42 2.33
CA PHE A 218 9.81 -0.39 1.38
C PHE A 218 10.11 -1.79 1.94
N ALA A 219 10.59 -1.88 3.18
CA ALA A 219 10.81 -3.16 3.86
C ALA A 219 9.51 -3.96 3.99
N SER A 220 8.43 -3.32 4.41
CA SER A 220 7.09 -3.94 4.48
C SER A 220 6.64 -4.49 3.13
N MET A 221 6.87 -3.76 2.04
CA MET A 221 6.53 -4.19 0.69
C MET A 221 7.34 -5.42 0.26
N LEU A 222 8.66 -5.41 0.49
CA LEU A 222 9.55 -6.54 0.18
C LEU A 222 9.14 -7.80 0.93
N PHE A 223 8.89 -7.66 2.19
CA PHE A 223 8.63 -8.79 3.06
C PHE A 223 7.16 -9.25 3.00
N ASN A 224 6.16 -8.37 2.97
CA ASN A 224 4.75 -8.76 3.08
C ASN A 224 4.16 -9.26 1.76
N ASN A 225 4.67 -8.79 0.62
CA ASN A 225 4.03 -9.06 -0.68
C ASN A 225 4.91 -9.85 -1.65
N SER A 226 6.07 -10.36 -1.18
CA SER A 226 7.01 -11.05 -2.08
C SER A 226 7.83 -12.10 -1.35
N SER A 227 8.00 -13.25 -2.00
CA SER A 227 9.00 -14.26 -1.64
C SER A 227 10.39 -13.99 -2.24
N PHE A 228 10.59 -12.79 -2.83
CA PHE A 228 11.82 -12.46 -3.56
C PHE A 228 13.07 -12.62 -2.71
N LEU A 229 13.07 -12.07 -1.49
CA LEU A 229 14.22 -12.12 -0.60
C LEU A 229 14.54 -13.55 -0.16
N LEU A 230 13.51 -14.37 0.10
CA LEU A 230 13.71 -15.78 0.44
C LEU A 230 14.29 -16.56 -0.74
N LYS A 231 13.80 -16.33 -1.96
CA LYS A 231 14.36 -16.93 -3.19
C LYS A 231 15.80 -16.50 -3.44
N LEU A 232 16.10 -15.20 -3.24
CA LEU A 232 17.47 -14.68 -3.40
C LEU A 232 18.46 -15.38 -2.46
N ILE A 233 18.07 -15.57 -1.20
CA ILE A 233 18.90 -16.28 -0.22
C ILE A 233 19.06 -17.76 -0.57
N ALA A 234 17.97 -18.40 -0.98
CA ALA A 234 18.02 -19.80 -1.41
C ALA A 234 18.97 -19.98 -2.60
N TYR A 235 18.86 -19.14 -3.64
CA TYR A 235 19.77 -19.20 -4.81
C TYR A 235 21.22 -18.85 -4.43
N ALA A 236 21.43 -17.85 -3.58
CA ALA A 236 22.76 -17.52 -3.08
C ALA A 236 23.37 -18.68 -2.29
N GLY A 237 22.59 -19.32 -1.40
CA GLY A 237 23.02 -20.49 -0.64
C GLY A 237 23.39 -21.68 -1.52
N ILE A 238 22.55 -22.00 -2.51
CA ILE A 238 22.85 -23.06 -3.49
C ILE A 238 24.14 -22.74 -4.27
N SER A 239 24.32 -21.51 -4.73
CA SER A 239 25.52 -21.08 -5.47
C SER A 239 26.76 -21.22 -4.61
N ILE A 240 26.74 -20.69 -3.38
CA ILE A 240 27.86 -20.78 -2.44
C ILE A 240 28.19 -22.24 -2.14
N SER A 241 27.19 -23.09 -1.88
CA SER A 241 27.38 -24.52 -1.64
C SER A 241 28.06 -25.21 -2.82
N PHE A 242 27.60 -24.93 -4.04
CA PHE A 242 28.19 -25.48 -5.26
C PHE A 242 29.66 -25.08 -5.45
N PHE A 243 29.98 -23.80 -5.31
CA PHE A 243 31.38 -23.33 -5.41
C PHE A 243 32.25 -23.85 -4.27
N SER A 244 31.72 -23.92 -3.05
CA SER A 244 32.45 -24.53 -1.91
C SER A 244 32.76 -25.99 -2.15
N PHE A 245 31.82 -26.75 -2.70
CA PHE A 245 32.03 -28.16 -3.07
C PHE A 245 33.14 -28.29 -4.12
N LEU A 246 33.12 -27.47 -5.17
CA LEU A 246 34.18 -27.48 -6.20
C LEU A 246 35.56 -27.16 -5.61
N LEU A 247 35.65 -26.15 -4.73
CA LEU A 247 36.87 -25.82 -4.06
C LEU A 247 37.35 -26.96 -3.16
N ALA A 248 36.46 -27.58 -2.40
CA ALA A 248 36.80 -28.74 -1.57
C ALA A 248 37.34 -29.90 -2.41
N LEU A 249 36.74 -30.17 -3.56
CA LEU A 249 37.19 -31.20 -4.49
C LEU A 249 38.57 -30.88 -5.05
N ILE A 250 38.84 -29.64 -5.45
CA ILE A 250 40.17 -29.22 -5.96
C ILE A 250 41.22 -29.38 -4.86
N TYR A 251 40.93 -28.96 -3.63
CA TYR A 251 41.87 -29.13 -2.52
C TYR A 251 42.11 -30.59 -2.17
N PHE A 252 41.07 -31.42 -2.22
CA PHE A 252 41.15 -32.86 -2.01
C PHE A 252 42.09 -33.52 -3.02
N ILE A 253 41.90 -33.22 -4.32
CA ILE A 253 42.77 -33.76 -5.43
C ILE A 253 44.20 -33.25 -5.23
N LYS A 254 44.44 -31.96 -4.96
CA LYS A 254 45.77 -31.42 -4.70
C LYS A 254 46.46 -32.10 -3.54
N LYS A 255 45.73 -32.41 -2.46
CA LYS A 255 46.29 -33.13 -1.30
C LYS A 255 46.77 -34.52 -1.68
N LEU A 256 46.08 -35.20 -2.56
CA LEU A 256 46.46 -36.56 -3.03
C LEU A 256 47.62 -36.56 -4.02
N THR A 257 47.80 -35.50 -4.82
CA THR A 257 48.77 -35.45 -5.91
C THR A 257 50.06 -34.74 -5.56
N VAL A 258 50.01 -33.65 -4.79
CA VAL A 258 51.18 -32.75 -4.60
C VAL A 258 51.64 -32.66 -3.14
N GLY A 259 50.78 -33.04 -2.16
CA GLY A 259 51.04 -32.81 -0.73
C GLY A 259 50.97 -31.31 -0.40
N ILE A 260 50.15 -30.93 0.59
CA ILE A 260 50.03 -29.53 0.99
C ILE A 260 50.64 -29.34 2.38
N PRO A 261 51.71 -28.55 2.54
CA PRO A 261 52.16 -28.09 3.85
C PRO A 261 51.11 -27.14 4.44
N VAL A 262 50.74 -27.33 5.69
CA VAL A 262 49.58 -26.65 6.33
C VAL A 262 50.03 -25.36 7.05
N PRO A 263 49.97 -24.23 6.36
CA PRO A 263 49.69 -22.96 7.04
C PRO A 263 48.29 -22.47 6.58
N GLY A 264 47.30 -22.47 7.45
CA GLY A 264 45.97 -22.04 7.03
C GLY A 264 44.99 -21.71 8.16
N TYR A 265 45.49 -21.59 9.41
CA TYR A 265 44.60 -21.32 10.56
C TYR A 265 43.78 -20.02 10.40
N ALA A 266 44.42 -18.93 10.00
CA ALA A 266 43.74 -17.65 9.79
C ALA A 266 42.69 -17.74 8.67
N SER A 267 42.99 -18.39 7.59
CA SER A 267 42.05 -18.60 6.48
C SER A 267 40.88 -19.46 6.89
N LEU A 268 41.11 -20.54 7.64
CA LEU A 268 40.07 -21.42 8.16
C LEU A 268 39.11 -20.65 9.08
N VAL A 269 39.64 -19.88 10.05
CA VAL A 269 38.84 -19.08 10.97
C VAL A 269 38.01 -18.03 10.21
N THR A 270 38.63 -17.31 9.27
CA THR A 270 37.95 -16.30 8.47
C THR A 270 36.80 -16.89 7.67
N VAL A 271 37.00 -18.00 6.97
CA VAL A 271 35.98 -18.67 6.18
C VAL A 271 34.85 -19.21 7.08
N THR A 272 35.21 -19.81 8.22
CA THR A 272 34.22 -20.33 9.18
C THR A 272 33.34 -19.21 9.75
N LEU A 273 33.94 -18.08 10.14
CA LEU A 273 33.21 -16.92 10.66
C LEU A 273 32.29 -16.30 9.57
N PHE A 274 32.78 -16.20 8.33
CA PHE A 274 32.01 -15.69 7.22
C PHE A 274 30.79 -16.57 6.91
N ILE A 275 30.99 -17.90 6.82
CA ILE A 275 29.90 -18.85 6.57
C ILE A 275 28.93 -18.86 7.76
N GLY A 276 29.46 -18.86 8.99
CA GLY A 276 28.63 -18.77 10.21
C GLY A 276 27.79 -17.51 10.26
N GLY A 277 28.35 -16.37 9.93
CA GLY A 277 27.62 -15.10 9.80
C GLY A 277 26.53 -15.15 8.74
N LEU A 278 26.82 -15.72 7.56
CA LEU A 278 25.86 -15.89 6.49
C LEU A 278 24.72 -16.84 6.87
N MET A 279 25.00 -17.93 7.60
CA MET A 279 24.00 -18.84 8.12
C MET A 279 23.08 -18.15 9.13
N LEU A 280 23.62 -17.39 10.09
CA LEU A 280 22.82 -16.66 11.08
C LEU A 280 21.94 -15.60 10.41
N PHE A 281 22.46 -14.89 9.42
CA PHE A 281 21.68 -13.95 8.62
C PHE A 281 20.52 -14.64 7.89
N SER A 282 20.78 -15.78 7.25
CA SER A 282 19.76 -16.58 6.55
C SER A 282 18.65 -17.08 7.50
N ILE A 283 19.04 -17.57 8.69
CA ILE A 283 18.11 -17.99 9.74
C ILE A 283 17.26 -16.80 10.21
N GLY A 284 17.87 -15.61 10.38
CA GLY A 284 17.14 -14.39 10.75
C GLY A 284 16.03 -14.05 9.72
N ILE A 285 16.32 -14.17 8.44
CA ILE A 285 15.33 -13.93 7.38
C ILE A 285 14.23 -15.00 7.39
N VAL A 286 14.57 -16.29 7.58
CA VAL A 286 13.57 -17.35 7.72
C VAL A 286 12.68 -17.07 8.93
N GLY A 287 13.25 -16.63 10.06
CA GLY A 287 12.50 -16.21 11.25
C GLY A 287 11.50 -15.09 10.94
N GLU A 288 11.88 -14.08 10.16
CA GLU A 288 10.98 -13.01 9.73
C GLU A 288 9.79 -13.55 8.90
N TYR A 289 10.01 -14.52 8.02
CA TYR A 289 8.92 -15.16 7.27
C TYR A 289 8.02 -16.02 8.16
N LEU A 290 8.59 -16.72 9.16
CA LEU A 290 7.80 -17.49 10.12
C LEU A 290 6.87 -16.60 10.95
N ILE A 291 7.35 -15.45 11.42
CA ILE A 291 6.51 -14.45 12.12
C ILE A 291 5.34 -14.02 11.23
N ARG A 292 5.56 -13.84 9.94
CA ARG A 292 4.50 -13.45 8.98
C ARG A 292 3.49 -14.56 8.75
N ILE A 293 3.94 -15.81 8.65
CA ILE A 293 3.04 -16.97 8.56
C ILE A 293 2.17 -17.05 9.80
N ILE A 294 2.75 -16.91 10.99
CA ILE A 294 2.02 -16.90 12.26
C ILE A 294 0.97 -15.78 12.27
N ASN A 295 1.36 -14.55 11.92
CA ASN A 295 0.44 -13.41 11.84
C ASN A 295 -0.69 -13.65 10.81
N GLY A 296 -0.41 -14.34 9.71
CA GLY A 296 -1.39 -14.72 8.71
C GLY A 296 -2.38 -15.78 9.18
N VAL A 297 -1.92 -16.72 10.02
CA VAL A 297 -2.76 -17.76 10.61
C VAL A 297 -3.62 -17.21 11.75
N GLU A 298 -3.13 -16.24 12.52
CA GLU A 298 -3.87 -15.59 13.61
C GLU A 298 -5.09 -14.78 13.14
N LEU A 299 -5.25 -14.55 11.84
CA LEU A 299 -6.40 -13.87 11.22
C LEU A 299 -6.84 -12.58 11.93
N LYS A 300 -5.89 -11.80 12.46
CA LYS A 300 -6.17 -10.50 13.04
C LYS A 300 -6.84 -9.59 12.00
N PRO A 301 -7.97 -8.94 12.33
CA PRO A 301 -8.66 -8.07 11.37
C PRO A 301 -7.76 -6.87 11.00
N ALA A 302 -7.85 -6.45 9.73
CA ALA A 302 -7.11 -5.30 9.23
C ALA A 302 -7.55 -3.97 9.86
N TYR A 303 -8.74 -3.94 10.45
CA TYR A 303 -9.31 -2.80 11.20
C TYR A 303 -10.38 -3.30 12.18
N VAL A 304 -10.69 -2.49 13.19
CA VAL A 304 -11.82 -2.70 14.11
C VAL A 304 -12.57 -1.38 14.24
N VAL A 305 -13.86 -1.41 13.96
CA VAL A 305 -14.74 -0.24 14.08
C VAL A 305 -15.07 0.00 15.55
N ARG A 306 -14.96 1.25 16.00
CA ARG A 306 -15.38 1.70 17.31
C ARG A 306 -16.82 2.17 17.30
N GLU A 307 -17.15 3.05 16.36
CA GLU A 307 -18.48 3.63 16.21
C GLU A 307 -18.72 4.10 14.77
N LYS A 308 -19.98 4.18 14.39
CA LYS A 308 -20.42 4.63 13.06
C LYS A 308 -21.52 5.67 13.26
N SER A 309 -21.48 6.73 12.46
CA SER A 309 -22.50 7.78 12.39
C SER A 309 -22.96 7.92 10.95
N GLU A 310 -24.25 7.84 10.76
CA GLU A 310 -24.93 8.00 9.44
C GLU A 310 -25.90 9.17 9.52
N GLY A 311 -26.15 9.85 8.38
CA GLY A 311 -27.09 10.95 8.24
C GLY A 311 -28.55 10.48 8.18
#